data_36af0a63cfa62c0fc928d12642f72b28
#
_entry.id   36af0a63cfa62c0fc928d12642f72b28
#
_cell.length_a   1.000
_cell.length_b   1.000
_cell.length_c   1.000
_cell.angle_alpha   90.00
_cell.angle_beta   90.00
_cell.angle_gamma   90.00
#
_symmetry.space_group_name_H-M   'P 1'
#
loop_
_entity.id
_entity.type
_entity.pdbx_description
1 polymer ?
#
loop_
_entity_poly.entity_id
_entity_poly.type
_entity_poly.pdbx_seq_one_letter_code
_entity_poly.pdbx_strand_id
1 'polypeptide(L)'
;MLEFSGLPRDKLKTLRVKVGEYNNQRVDMFTLIVDPAGLKTKPLLVFLHGYAASAALYYHIYKSLSEKFTVIGVDHVGMGASSRPENFNHEGISTQAAVNYFLEYLEVWRQRFSV
;
A
#
# COMPACT_ATOMS: atom_id res chain seq x y z
N MET A 1 10.16 -11.42 -3.73
CA MET A 1 10.65 -10.91 -2.43
C MET A 1 9.80 -11.38 -1.25
N LEU A 2 8.48 -11.42 -1.38
CA LEU A 2 7.61 -11.86 -0.29
C LEU A 2 7.83 -13.34 0.08
N GLU A 3 8.28 -14.15 -0.86
CA GLU A 3 8.64 -15.56 -0.61
C GLU A 3 9.76 -15.71 0.41
N PHE A 4 10.60 -14.69 0.56
CA PHE A 4 11.73 -14.69 1.49
C PHE A 4 11.36 -14.10 2.87
N SER A 5 10.09 -13.78 3.09
CA SER A 5 9.63 -13.21 4.38
C SER A 5 9.67 -14.23 5.52
N GLY A 6 9.74 -15.51 5.20
CA GLY A 6 9.64 -16.59 6.16
C GLY A 6 8.22 -16.89 6.62
N LEU A 7 7.22 -16.23 6.02
CA LEU A 7 5.81 -16.44 6.35
C LEU A 7 5.17 -17.46 5.41
N PRO A 8 4.27 -18.33 5.91
CA PRO A 8 3.45 -19.20 5.07
C PRO A 8 2.53 -18.37 4.16
N ARG A 9 2.13 -18.95 3.03
CA ARG A 9 1.26 -18.26 2.06
C ARG A 9 -0.07 -17.81 2.64
N ASP A 10 -0.65 -18.57 3.56
CA ASP A 10 -1.91 -18.23 4.22
C ASP A 10 -1.81 -17.02 5.15
N LYS A 11 -0.57 -16.62 5.50
CA LYS A 11 -0.30 -15.42 6.29
C LYS A 11 -0.07 -14.17 5.44
N LEU A 12 -0.12 -14.29 4.12
CA LEU A 12 0.06 -13.19 3.19
C LEU A 12 -1.12 -13.13 2.23
N LYS A 13 -1.75 -11.97 2.14
CA LYS A 13 -2.81 -11.71 1.19
C LYS A 13 -2.51 -10.43 0.44
N THR A 14 -2.70 -10.44 -0.86
CA THR A 14 -2.52 -9.25 -1.70
C THR A 14 -3.83 -8.92 -2.40
N LEU A 15 -4.10 -7.63 -2.55
CA LEU A 15 -5.26 -7.17 -3.31
C LEU A 15 -4.96 -5.80 -3.93
N ARG A 16 -5.78 -5.44 -4.91
CA ARG A 16 -5.72 -4.15 -5.55
C ARG A 16 -6.97 -3.37 -5.18
N VAL A 17 -6.80 -2.25 -4.50
CA VAL A 17 -7.90 -1.38 -4.08
C VAL A 17 -8.07 -0.28 -5.12
N LYS A 18 -9.25 -0.21 -5.73
CA LYS A 18 -9.55 0.85 -6.69
C LYS A 18 -9.62 2.20 -5.97
N VAL A 19 -8.83 3.17 -6.43
CA VAL A 19 -8.79 4.51 -5.86
C VAL A 19 -9.21 5.59 -6.84
N GLY A 20 -9.46 5.25 -8.09
CA GLY A 20 -9.91 6.21 -9.08
C GLY A 20 -9.85 5.68 -10.50
N GLU A 21 -9.99 6.59 -11.45
CA GLU A 21 -9.87 6.33 -12.88
C GLU A 21 -9.11 7.48 -13.54
N TYR A 22 -8.32 7.14 -14.55
CA TYR A 22 -7.61 8.09 -15.38
C TYR A 22 -7.62 7.59 -16.82
N ASN A 23 -8.05 8.42 -17.77
CA ASN A 23 -8.17 8.05 -19.19
C ASN A 23 -8.96 6.73 -19.39
N ASN A 24 -10.10 6.57 -18.69
CA ASN A 24 -10.94 5.37 -18.72
C ASN A 24 -10.22 4.10 -18.21
N GLN A 25 -9.09 4.25 -17.55
CA GLN A 25 -8.38 3.14 -16.93
C GLN A 25 -8.51 3.20 -15.42
N ARG A 26 -8.68 2.03 -14.82
CA ARG A 26 -8.75 1.90 -13.37
C ARG A 26 -7.39 2.23 -12.75
N VAL A 27 -7.41 3.03 -11.69
CA VAL A 27 -6.24 3.30 -10.85
C VAL A 27 -6.38 2.51 -9.56
N ASP A 28 -5.42 1.62 -9.31
CA ASP A 28 -5.39 0.76 -8.13
C ASP A 28 -4.17 1.04 -7.28
N MET A 29 -4.34 0.89 -5.96
CA MET A 29 -3.21 0.81 -5.03
C MET A 29 -3.06 -0.64 -4.56
N PHE A 30 -1.86 -1.17 -4.76
CA PHE A 30 -1.52 -2.53 -4.33
C PHE A 30 -1.42 -2.57 -2.81
N THR A 31 -2.09 -3.56 -2.21
CA THR A 31 -2.20 -3.70 -0.76
C THR A 31 -1.79 -5.10 -0.35
N LEU A 32 -0.92 -5.17 0.64
CA LEU A 32 -0.46 -6.40 1.24
C LEU A 32 -0.99 -6.50 2.66
N ILE A 33 -1.60 -7.63 2.99
CA ILE A 33 -2.06 -7.90 4.35
C ILE A 33 -1.23 -9.05 4.91
N VAL A 34 -0.53 -8.78 6.01
CA VAL A 34 0.24 -9.78 6.74
C VAL A 34 -0.59 -10.24 7.94
N ASP A 35 -0.82 -11.53 8.04
CA ASP A 35 -1.67 -12.17 9.03
C ASP A 35 -3.13 -11.69 8.96
N PRO A 36 -3.84 -11.97 7.86
CA PRO A 36 -5.23 -11.53 7.72
C PRO A 36 -6.17 -12.11 8.78
N ALA A 37 -5.86 -13.29 9.32
CA ALA A 37 -6.64 -13.87 10.41
C ALA A 37 -6.61 -13.02 11.69
N GLY A 38 -5.58 -12.21 11.87
CA GLY A 38 -5.44 -11.32 13.02
C GLY A 38 -6.26 -10.02 12.95
N LEU A 39 -6.96 -9.77 11.84
CA LEU A 39 -7.74 -8.53 11.66
C LEU A 39 -8.76 -8.27 12.77
N LYS A 40 -9.31 -9.33 13.37
CA LYS A 40 -10.30 -9.22 14.44
C LYS A 40 -9.71 -9.23 15.84
N THR A 41 -8.44 -9.61 16.01
CA THR A 41 -7.85 -9.89 17.32
C THR A 41 -6.58 -9.11 17.61
N LYS A 42 -5.92 -8.57 16.59
CA LYS A 42 -4.66 -7.83 16.72
C LYS A 42 -4.85 -6.38 16.30
N PRO A 43 -4.06 -5.46 16.89
CA PRO A 43 -4.02 -4.09 16.38
C PRO A 43 -3.56 -4.05 14.94
N LEU A 44 -4.08 -3.08 14.18
CA LEU A 44 -3.65 -2.83 12.80
C LEU A 44 -2.42 -1.93 12.80
N LEU A 45 -1.44 -2.28 11.98
CA LEU A 45 -0.30 -1.44 11.69
C LEU A 45 -0.28 -1.18 10.19
N VAL A 46 -0.56 0.05 9.79
CA VAL A 46 -0.47 0.46 8.39
C VAL A 46 0.96 0.90 8.11
N PHE A 47 1.58 0.24 7.14
CA PHE A 47 2.97 0.50 6.76
C PHE A 47 3.01 1.25 5.44
N LEU A 48 3.62 2.44 5.46
CA LEU A 48 3.82 3.26 4.27
C LEU A 48 5.31 3.32 3.94
N HIS A 49 5.66 2.97 2.71
CA HIS A 49 7.04 2.99 2.26
C HIS A 49 7.49 4.40 1.87
N GLY A 50 8.81 4.58 1.72
CA GLY A 50 9.40 5.82 1.25
C GLY A 50 9.53 5.91 -0.26
N TYR A 51 10.20 6.95 -0.73
CA TYR A 51 10.43 7.20 -2.16
C TYR A 51 11.14 6.03 -2.83
N ALA A 52 10.69 5.69 -4.03
CA ALA A 52 11.24 4.63 -4.87
C ALA A 52 11.25 3.24 -4.20
N ALA A 53 10.43 3.04 -3.17
CA ALA A 53 10.31 1.77 -2.48
C ALA A 53 8.97 1.09 -2.78
N SER A 54 8.68 0.03 -2.07
CA SER A 54 7.40 -0.66 -2.08
C SER A 54 7.24 -1.41 -0.76
N ALA A 55 6.02 -1.83 -0.45
CA ALA A 55 5.75 -2.64 0.74
C ALA A 55 6.54 -3.95 0.72
N ALA A 56 6.73 -4.55 -0.45
CA ALA A 56 7.46 -5.81 -0.58
C ALA A 56 8.94 -5.73 -0.22
N LEU A 57 9.56 -4.54 -0.31
CA LEU A 57 10.96 -4.37 0.05
C LEU A 57 11.24 -4.60 1.55
N TYR A 58 10.19 -4.52 2.37
CA TYR A 58 10.32 -4.69 3.83
C TYR A 58 9.96 -6.10 4.28
N TYR A 59 10.03 -7.07 3.37
CA TYR A 59 9.64 -8.47 3.61
C TYR A 59 10.31 -9.08 4.86
N HIS A 60 11.52 -8.66 5.17
CA HIS A 60 12.31 -9.23 6.27
C HIS A 60 11.81 -8.85 7.67
N ILE A 61 10.97 -7.81 7.80
CA ILE A 61 10.44 -7.39 9.10
C ILE A 61 9.01 -7.88 9.36
N TYR A 62 8.32 -8.36 8.33
CA TYR A 62 6.90 -8.69 8.45
C TYR A 62 6.62 -9.85 9.39
N LYS A 63 7.48 -10.85 9.42
CA LYS A 63 7.32 -11.98 10.32
C LYS A 63 7.34 -11.55 11.79
N SER A 64 8.29 -10.72 12.17
CA SER A 64 8.41 -10.20 13.54
C SER A 64 7.23 -9.30 13.89
N LEU A 65 6.82 -8.41 12.99
CA LEU A 65 5.69 -7.52 13.22
C LEU A 65 4.37 -8.29 13.34
N SER A 66 4.21 -9.37 12.59
CA SER A 66 2.98 -10.15 12.57
C SER A 66 2.70 -10.90 13.89
N GLU A 67 3.69 -11.02 14.75
CA GLU A 67 3.50 -11.61 16.06
C GLU A 67 2.56 -10.75 16.93
N LYS A 68 2.58 -9.43 16.75
CA LYS A 68 1.81 -8.49 17.57
C LYS A 68 0.76 -7.71 16.79
N PHE A 69 0.92 -7.58 15.48
CA PHE A 69 0.05 -6.76 14.64
C PHE A 69 -0.44 -7.54 13.44
N THR A 70 -1.60 -7.15 12.91
CA THR A 70 -1.89 -7.37 11.51
C THR A 70 -1.31 -6.18 10.74
N VAL A 71 -0.38 -6.45 9.84
CA VAL A 71 0.32 -5.39 9.09
C VAL A 71 -0.34 -5.23 7.73
N ILE A 72 -0.64 -3.99 7.39
CA ILE A 72 -1.18 -3.63 6.09
C ILE A 72 -0.17 -2.74 5.40
N GLY A 73 0.50 -3.27 4.38
CA GLY A 73 1.41 -2.51 3.54
C GLY A 73 0.69 -2.04 2.29
N VAL A 74 0.88 -0.79 1.92
CA VAL A 74 0.29 -0.24 0.70
C VAL A 74 1.38 0.41 -0.13
N ASP A 75 1.35 0.16 -1.43
CA ASP A 75 2.22 0.84 -2.37
C ASP A 75 1.57 2.15 -2.81
N HIS A 76 2.30 3.25 -2.65
CA HIS A 76 1.83 4.54 -3.14
C HIS A 76 1.54 4.49 -4.64
N VAL A 77 0.56 5.27 -5.08
CA VAL A 77 0.28 5.41 -6.51
C VAL A 77 1.57 5.80 -7.26
N GLY A 78 1.77 5.18 -8.41
CA GLY A 78 2.99 5.39 -9.20
C GLY A 78 4.22 4.63 -8.72
N MET A 79 4.11 3.84 -7.66
CA MET A 79 5.22 3.10 -7.07
C MET A 79 4.87 1.63 -6.88
N GLY A 80 5.89 0.78 -6.78
CA GLY A 80 5.72 -0.64 -6.56
C GLY A 80 4.80 -1.31 -7.58
N ALA A 81 3.82 -2.05 -7.09
CA ALA A 81 2.82 -2.73 -7.93
C ALA A 81 1.52 -1.94 -8.11
N SER A 82 1.45 -0.71 -7.58
CA SER A 82 0.30 0.17 -7.79
C SER A 82 0.28 0.75 -9.21
N SER A 83 -0.89 1.22 -9.65
CA SER A 83 -1.06 1.85 -10.95
C SER A 83 -0.20 3.10 -11.09
N ARG A 84 0.18 3.42 -12.33
CA ARG A 84 1.00 4.57 -12.67
C ARG A 84 0.21 5.52 -13.57
N PRO A 85 -0.75 6.30 -13.03
CA PRO A 85 -1.47 7.27 -13.84
C PRO A 85 -0.54 8.39 -14.29
N GLU A 86 -0.64 8.81 -15.55
CA GLU A 86 0.20 9.84 -16.14
C GLU A 86 -0.33 11.26 -15.87
N ASN A 87 -1.10 11.43 -14.80
CA ASN A 87 -1.71 12.71 -14.44
C ASN A 87 -0.90 13.52 -13.43
N PHE A 88 0.25 13.01 -13.00
CA PHE A 88 1.14 13.74 -12.10
C PHE A 88 2.11 14.58 -12.92
N ASN A 89 1.90 15.90 -12.90
CA ASN A 89 2.82 16.85 -13.51
C ASN A 89 3.74 17.41 -12.46
N HIS A 90 4.99 16.97 -12.46
CA HIS A 90 6.01 17.38 -11.51
C HIS A 90 6.66 18.72 -11.84
N GLU A 91 6.41 19.24 -13.04
CA GLU A 91 7.01 20.51 -13.49
C GLU A 91 6.23 21.69 -12.91
N GLY A 92 6.93 22.57 -12.20
CA GLY A 92 6.37 23.82 -11.70
C GLY A 92 5.34 23.69 -10.59
N ILE A 93 5.15 22.49 -10.00
CA ILE A 93 4.21 22.32 -8.90
C ILE A 93 4.88 22.66 -7.55
N SER A 94 4.08 23.13 -6.60
CA SER A 94 4.55 23.36 -5.24
C SER A 94 4.73 22.04 -4.49
N THR A 95 5.53 22.08 -3.43
CA THR A 95 5.66 20.94 -2.52
C THR A 95 4.30 20.52 -1.96
N GLN A 96 3.46 21.47 -1.60
CA GLN A 96 2.13 21.18 -1.06
C GLN A 96 1.25 20.46 -2.09
N ALA A 97 1.28 20.89 -3.36
CA ALA A 97 0.51 20.24 -4.41
C ALA A 97 0.99 18.79 -4.66
N ALA A 98 2.29 18.57 -4.62
CA ALA A 98 2.86 17.23 -4.74
C ALA A 98 2.42 16.32 -3.58
N VAL A 99 2.49 16.81 -2.35
CA VAL A 99 2.03 16.07 -1.17
C VAL A 99 0.54 15.76 -1.29
N ASN A 100 -0.27 16.74 -1.66
CA ASN A 100 -1.73 16.56 -1.78
C ASN A 100 -2.08 15.51 -2.82
N TYR A 101 -1.35 15.42 -3.93
CA TYR A 101 -1.57 14.40 -4.95
C TYR A 101 -1.55 12.99 -4.35
N PHE A 102 -0.52 12.68 -3.55
CA PHE A 102 -0.40 11.36 -2.94
C PHE A 102 -1.38 11.17 -1.78
N LEU A 103 -1.64 12.21 -1.00
CA LEU A 103 -2.57 12.15 0.12
C LEU A 103 -4.01 11.90 -0.32
N GLU A 104 -4.43 12.49 -1.43
CA GLU A 104 -5.78 12.28 -1.98
C GLU A 104 -6.01 10.82 -2.34
N TYR A 105 -5.07 10.18 -3.04
CA TYR A 105 -5.17 8.78 -3.36
C TYR A 105 -5.13 7.90 -2.11
N LEU A 106 -4.25 8.22 -1.17
CA LEU A 106 -4.14 7.47 0.08
C LEU A 106 -5.42 7.55 0.90
N GLU A 107 -6.06 8.72 0.95
CA GLU A 107 -7.33 8.89 1.68
C GLU A 107 -8.46 8.09 1.03
N VAL A 108 -8.54 8.07 -0.30
CA VAL A 108 -9.52 7.23 -1.00
C VAL A 108 -9.24 5.76 -0.70
N TRP A 109 -7.97 5.34 -0.73
CA TRP A 109 -7.58 3.99 -0.34
C TRP A 109 -8.05 3.65 1.08
N ARG A 110 -7.80 4.56 2.02
CA ARG A 110 -8.21 4.36 3.42
C ARG A 110 -9.72 4.13 3.54
N GLN A 111 -10.50 4.95 2.87
CA GLN A 111 -11.97 4.84 2.88
C GLN A 111 -12.43 3.54 2.23
N ARG A 112 -11.85 3.18 1.08
CA ARG A 112 -12.21 1.95 0.36
C ARG A 112 -11.81 0.70 1.11
N PHE A 113 -10.69 0.74 1.79
CA PHE A 113 -10.19 -0.37 2.61
C PHE A 113 -10.87 -0.44 3.98
N SER A 114 -11.54 0.63 4.41
CA SER A 114 -12.27 0.72 5.68
C SER A 114 -11.37 0.65 6.92
N VAL A 115 -10.25 1.36 6.85
CA VAL A 115 -9.36 1.53 8.03
C VAL A 115 -9.39 2.95 8.56
#